data_3d3ae0b038e4bd5d5c70d36fff658c9f
#
_entry.id   3d3ae0b038e4bd5d5c70d36fff658c9f
#
_cell.length_a   1.000
_cell.length_b   1.000
_cell.length_c   1.000
_cell.angle_alpha   90.00
_cell.angle_beta   90.00
_cell.angle_gamma   90.00
#
_symmetry.space_group_name_H-M   'P 1'
#
loop_
_entity.id
_entity.type
_entity.pdbx_description
1 polymer ?
#
loop_
_entity_poly.entity_id
_entity_poly.type
_entity_poly.pdbx_seq_one_letter_code
_entity_poly.pdbx_strand_id
1 'polypeptide(L)'
;IGMRPINNIVDITNYVMLELGQPLHAFDYDKLIERACGNTPKIIVRRAKKGETLLTLDEIERKLDSEMLMITDSAGLIAIAGVMGGSDSEVTETTTNVLLEAANFEFLNNRRTSQVLKLRTEASERFGKQIDPEGTLQAALRAALLMVEHGSGTLEKIAGDLYPRPKENVSLELDPSYVDRLLGIKISADQISEILKSLEFKVSGKNILKIAVP
;
A
#
# COMPACT_ATOMS: atom_id res chain seq x y z
N ILE A 1 -18.69 -6.26 7.67
CA ILE A 1 -17.80 -6.01 6.51
C ILE A 1 -17.35 -7.35 5.90
N GLY A 2 -17.50 -8.49 6.61
CA GLY A 2 -17.21 -9.84 6.10
C GLY A 2 -15.77 -10.33 6.33
N MET A 3 -14.92 -9.55 6.97
CA MET A 3 -13.58 -10.00 7.37
C MET A 3 -13.65 -10.75 8.73
N ARG A 4 -12.96 -11.88 8.80
CA ARG A 4 -12.86 -12.65 10.05
C ARG A 4 -11.81 -11.99 10.96
N PRO A 5 -12.09 -11.79 12.26
CA PRO A 5 -11.08 -11.33 13.22
C PRO A 5 -9.98 -12.40 13.37
N ILE A 6 -8.74 -11.95 13.51
CA ILE A 6 -7.55 -12.82 13.66
C ILE A 6 -6.88 -12.51 14.99
N ASN A 7 -6.26 -11.34 15.11
CA ASN A 7 -5.71 -10.80 16.35
C ASN A 7 -5.71 -9.27 16.24
N ASN A 8 -5.47 -8.57 17.36
CA ASN A 8 -5.53 -7.11 17.39
C ASN A 8 -4.60 -6.42 16.38
N ILE A 9 -3.39 -6.93 16.15
CA ILE A 9 -2.42 -6.34 15.21
C ILE A 9 -2.92 -6.47 13.78
N VAL A 10 -3.30 -7.68 13.36
CA VAL A 10 -3.82 -7.93 12.01
C VAL A 10 -5.14 -7.20 11.77
N ASP A 11 -6.02 -7.18 12.78
CA ASP A 11 -7.31 -6.51 12.69
C ASP A 11 -7.15 -4.99 12.56
N ILE A 12 -6.14 -4.39 13.23
CA ILE A 12 -5.79 -2.98 13.06
C ILE A 12 -5.29 -2.71 11.63
N THR A 13 -4.43 -3.56 11.06
CA THR A 13 -3.99 -3.37 9.66
C THR A 13 -5.15 -3.46 8.68
N ASN A 14 -6.07 -4.38 8.90
CA ASN A 14 -7.30 -4.52 8.12
C ASN A 14 -8.24 -3.32 8.29
N TYR A 15 -8.40 -2.83 9.53
CA TYR A 15 -9.21 -1.65 9.80
C TYR A 15 -8.69 -0.42 9.06
N VAL A 16 -7.39 -0.13 9.16
CA VAL A 16 -6.77 1.02 8.49
C VAL A 16 -6.84 0.88 6.96
N MET A 17 -6.67 -0.33 6.43
CA MET A 17 -6.87 -0.59 5.01
C MET A 17 -8.29 -0.25 4.55
N LEU A 18 -9.32 -0.54 5.36
CA LEU A 18 -10.71 -0.21 5.05
C LEU A 18 -11.02 1.28 5.25
N GLU A 19 -10.41 1.91 6.27
CA GLU A 19 -10.59 3.33 6.61
C GLU A 19 -9.94 4.24 5.55
N LEU A 20 -8.69 3.95 5.16
CA LEU A 20 -7.85 4.83 4.33
C LEU A 20 -7.56 4.28 2.92
N GLY A 21 -7.97 3.06 2.62
CA GLY A 21 -7.71 2.42 1.32
C GLY A 21 -6.27 1.92 1.13
N GLN A 22 -5.39 2.07 2.13
CA GLN A 22 -3.99 1.68 2.08
C GLN A 22 -3.78 0.33 2.79
N PRO A 23 -3.44 -0.75 2.07
CA PRO A 23 -3.09 -2.01 2.71
C PRO A 23 -1.78 -1.89 3.50
N LEU A 24 -1.75 -2.54 4.64
CA LEU A 24 -0.62 -2.64 5.53
C LEU A 24 -0.31 -4.11 5.81
N HIS A 25 0.93 -4.41 6.18
CA HIS A 25 1.31 -5.73 6.66
C HIS A 25 2.12 -5.63 7.95
N ALA A 26 2.00 -6.62 8.79
CA ALA A 26 2.74 -6.72 10.04
C ALA A 26 3.56 -8.01 10.04
N PHE A 27 4.85 -7.87 10.29
CA PHE A 27 5.77 -8.99 10.47
C PHE A 27 6.09 -9.16 11.96
N ASP A 28 6.27 -10.39 12.39
CA ASP A 28 6.90 -10.69 13.67
C ASP A 28 8.38 -10.31 13.59
N TYR A 29 8.77 -9.26 14.32
CA TYR A 29 10.13 -8.72 14.25
C TYR A 29 11.15 -9.66 14.90
N ASP A 30 10.77 -10.40 15.93
CA ASP A 30 11.66 -11.34 16.60
C ASP A 30 12.00 -12.51 15.66
N LYS A 31 11.04 -13.00 14.88
CA LYS A 31 11.31 -13.98 13.82
C LYS A 31 12.25 -13.43 12.74
N LEU A 32 12.11 -12.16 12.37
CA LEU A 32 13.05 -11.54 11.42
C LEU A 32 14.47 -11.43 11.99
N ILE A 33 14.63 -11.14 13.30
CA ILE A 33 15.94 -11.16 13.99
C ILE A 33 16.52 -12.58 13.99
N GLU A 34 15.73 -13.58 14.31
CA GLU A 34 16.13 -14.99 14.28
C GLU A 34 16.62 -15.39 12.88
N ARG A 35 15.87 -15.08 11.84
CA ARG A 35 16.24 -15.30 10.43
C ARG A 35 17.51 -14.56 10.02
N ALA A 36 17.79 -13.41 10.64
CA ALA A 36 19.03 -12.65 10.47
C ALA A 36 20.20 -13.13 11.36
N CYS A 37 20.05 -14.30 11.99
CA CYS A 37 21.04 -14.86 12.91
C CYS A 37 21.42 -13.91 14.05
N GLY A 38 20.44 -13.21 14.64
CA GLY A 38 20.59 -12.26 15.74
C GLY A 38 21.06 -10.86 15.34
N ASN A 39 21.24 -10.60 14.05
CA ASN A 39 21.57 -9.27 13.54
C ASN A 39 20.32 -8.44 13.25
N THR A 40 20.49 -7.14 13.05
CA THR A 40 19.40 -6.27 12.57
C THR A 40 18.89 -6.75 11.22
N PRO A 41 17.59 -7.07 11.08
CA PRO A 41 17.02 -7.54 9.84
C PRO A 41 17.14 -6.48 8.72
N LYS A 42 17.36 -6.94 7.51
CA LYS A 42 17.35 -6.10 6.31
C LYS A 42 16.16 -6.48 5.46
N ILE A 43 15.27 -5.55 5.19
CA ILE A 43 14.16 -5.75 4.26
C ILE A 43 14.61 -5.36 2.86
N ILE A 44 14.52 -6.30 1.93
CA ILE A 44 14.97 -6.13 0.54
C ILE A 44 13.80 -6.45 -0.39
N VAL A 45 13.45 -5.48 -1.22
CA VAL A 45 12.43 -5.69 -2.26
C VAL A 45 13.13 -6.05 -3.56
N ARG A 46 12.83 -7.22 -4.09
CA ARG A 46 13.41 -7.73 -5.35
C ARG A 46 12.45 -8.61 -6.11
N ARG A 47 12.73 -8.87 -7.37
CA ARG A 47 12.01 -9.90 -8.13
C ARG A 47 12.39 -11.30 -7.63
N ALA A 48 11.45 -12.23 -7.77
CA ALA A 48 11.71 -13.65 -7.48
C ALA A 48 12.78 -14.21 -8.41
N LYS A 49 13.53 -15.18 -7.92
CA LYS A 49 14.46 -15.98 -8.74
C LYS A 49 13.74 -17.19 -9.31
N LYS A 50 14.23 -17.68 -10.44
CA LYS A 50 13.67 -18.89 -11.06
C LYS A 50 13.72 -20.08 -10.10
N GLY A 51 12.57 -20.70 -9.87
CA GLY A 51 12.44 -21.89 -9.02
C GLY A 51 12.25 -21.61 -7.54
N GLU A 52 12.20 -20.33 -7.12
CA GLU A 52 11.82 -19.99 -5.76
C GLU A 52 10.35 -20.35 -5.49
N THR A 53 10.09 -20.82 -4.27
CA THR A 53 8.74 -21.07 -3.74
C THR A 53 8.56 -20.33 -2.43
N LEU A 54 7.32 -20.02 -2.05
CA LEU A 54 6.97 -19.42 -0.77
C LEU A 54 5.73 -20.12 -0.22
N LEU A 55 5.80 -20.56 1.03
CA LEU A 55 4.63 -20.94 1.80
C LEU A 55 3.94 -19.67 2.31
N THR A 56 2.72 -19.42 1.82
CA THR A 56 1.95 -18.22 2.14
C THR A 56 1.06 -18.44 3.37
N LEU A 57 0.50 -17.34 3.94
CA LEU A 57 -0.34 -17.35 5.15
C LEU A 57 -1.58 -18.26 5.06
N ASP A 58 -2.00 -18.63 3.87
CA ASP A 58 -3.08 -19.61 3.62
C ASP A 58 -2.57 -21.06 3.55
N GLU A 59 -1.33 -21.32 4.00
CA GLU A 59 -0.66 -22.63 4.04
C GLU A 59 -0.48 -23.30 2.68
N ILE A 60 -0.46 -22.49 1.61
CA ILE A 60 -0.24 -22.98 0.23
C ILE A 60 1.17 -22.64 -0.22
N GLU A 61 1.94 -23.64 -0.63
CA GLU A 61 3.23 -23.44 -1.28
C GLU A 61 3.03 -22.94 -2.70
N ARG A 62 3.55 -21.75 -3.01
CA ARG A 62 3.39 -21.10 -4.30
C ARG A 62 4.68 -21.07 -5.07
N LYS A 63 4.64 -21.56 -6.32
CA LYS A 63 5.74 -21.42 -7.27
C LYS A 63 5.74 -19.99 -7.82
N LEU A 64 6.91 -19.35 -7.79
CA LEU A 64 7.07 -17.96 -8.17
C LEU A 64 7.60 -17.81 -9.58
N ASP A 65 7.11 -16.81 -10.27
CA ASP A 65 7.60 -16.35 -11.57
C ASP A 65 8.64 -15.24 -11.34
N SER A 66 9.68 -15.20 -12.15
CA SER A 66 10.76 -14.19 -12.07
C SER A 66 10.30 -12.75 -12.26
N GLU A 67 9.08 -12.52 -12.72
CA GLU A 67 8.51 -11.16 -12.81
C GLU A 67 7.79 -10.73 -11.54
N MET A 68 7.51 -11.63 -10.60
CA MET A 68 6.83 -11.33 -9.35
C MET A 68 7.74 -10.55 -8.41
N LEU A 69 7.19 -9.48 -7.80
CA LEU A 69 7.90 -8.70 -6.80
C LEU A 69 7.75 -9.35 -5.44
N MET A 70 8.87 -9.48 -4.74
CA MET A 70 8.96 -10.16 -3.44
C MET A 70 9.53 -9.22 -2.39
N ILE A 71 9.05 -9.37 -1.17
CA ILE A 71 9.71 -8.83 0.01
C ILE A 71 10.56 -9.97 0.59
N THR A 72 11.81 -9.66 0.87
CA THR A 72 12.81 -10.63 1.35
C THR A 72 13.61 -10.04 2.49
N ASP A 73 14.20 -10.90 3.26
CA ASP A 73 15.25 -10.56 4.21
C ASP A 73 16.61 -11.17 3.81
N SER A 74 17.58 -11.21 4.73
CA SER A 74 18.88 -11.84 4.48
C SER A 74 18.80 -13.36 4.32
N ALA A 75 17.79 -14.01 4.86
CA ALA A 75 17.60 -15.46 4.80
C ALA A 75 16.77 -15.91 3.57
N GLY A 76 15.94 -15.02 3.01
CA GLY A 76 15.14 -15.37 1.83
C GLY A 76 13.81 -14.62 1.73
N LEU A 77 12.81 -15.27 1.18
CA LEU A 77 11.48 -14.72 0.94
C LEU A 77 10.69 -14.60 2.24
N ILE A 78 9.96 -13.49 2.41
CA ILE A 78 9.03 -13.28 3.54
C ILE A 78 7.63 -12.87 3.09
N ALA A 79 7.45 -12.30 1.87
CA ALA A 79 6.12 -12.00 1.34
C ALA A 79 6.13 -11.89 -0.19
N ILE A 80 4.97 -12.08 -0.80
CA ILE A 80 4.64 -11.65 -2.16
C ILE A 80 4.15 -10.22 -2.06
N ALA A 81 4.94 -9.28 -2.57
CA ALA A 81 4.73 -7.85 -2.40
C ALA A 81 3.32 -7.40 -2.81
N GLY A 82 2.57 -6.85 -1.87
CA GLY A 82 1.21 -6.37 -2.06
C GLY A 82 0.15 -7.43 -2.36
N VAL A 83 0.47 -8.72 -2.21
CA VAL A 83 -0.47 -9.82 -2.44
C VAL A 83 -0.71 -10.61 -1.16
N MET A 84 0.33 -11.25 -0.61
CA MET A 84 0.18 -12.06 0.60
C MET A 84 1.52 -12.28 1.32
N GLY A 85 1.50 -12.24 2.65
CA GLY A 85 2.64 -12.57 3.50
C GLY A 85 3.02 -14.06 3.46
N GLY A 86 4.24 -14.36 3.84
CA GLY A 86 4.72 -15.71 4.09
C GLY A 86 4.46 -16.14 5.54
N SER A 87 4.27 -17.44 5.75
CA SER A 87 3.99 -18.02 7.07
C SER A 87 5.14 -17.86 8.08
N ASP A 88 6.39 -17.85 7.59
CA ASP A 88 7.59 -17.84 8.46
C ASP A 88 7.76 -16.52 9.26
N SER A 89 7.09 -15.46 8.87
CA SER A 89 7.16 -14.13 9.51
C SER A 89 5.81 -13.65 10.02
N GLU A 90 4.85 -14.55 10.15
CA GLU A 90 3.49 -14.27 10.59
C GLU A 90 3.45 -13.79 12.04
N VAL A 91 2.62 -12.77 12.30
CA VAL A 91 2.27 -12.32 13.65
C VAL A 91 1.32 -13.34 14.30
N THR A 92 1.70 -13.81 15.48
CA THR A 92 0.95 -14.79 16.27
C THR A 92 0.58 -14.22 17.64
N GLU A 93 -0.15 -14.98 18.46
CA GLU A 93 -0.48 -14.58 19.83
C GLU A 93 0.74 -14.39 20.74
N THR A 94 1.89 -14.98 20.37
CA THR A 94 3.14 -14.86 21.13
C THR A 94 4.05 -13.74 20.64
N THR A 95 3.69 -13.05 19.56
CA THR A 95 4.48 -11.94 19.00
C THR A 95 4.48 -10.75 19.96
N THR A 96 5.67 -10.28 20.31
CA THR A 96 5.86 -9.12 21.19
C THR A 96 6.38 -7.91 20.45
N ASN A 97 7.21 -8.09 19.43
CA ASN A 97 7.76 -7.01 18.62
C ASN A 97 7.25 -7.11 17.17
N VAL A 98 6.72 -6.01 16.66
CA VAL A 98 6.08 -5.95 15.34
C VAL A 98 6.84 -4.98 14.44
N LEU A 99 7.17 -5.43 13.23
CA LEU A 99 7.58 -4.55 12.14
C LEU A 99 6.37 -4.26 11.25
N LEU A 100 5.88 -3.03 11.28
CA LEU A 100 4.79 -2.59 10.42
C LEU A 100 5.31 -2.18 9.05
N GLU A 101 4.78 -2.79 8.00
CA GLU A 101 5.02 -2.42 6.61
C GLU A 101 3.88 -1.53 6.12
N ALA A 102 4.24 -0.37 5.57
CA ALA A 102 3.37 0.46 4.74
C ALA A 102 4.10 0.72 3.42
N ALA A 103 3.56 0.22 2.33
CA ALA A 103 4.23 0.28 1.04
C ALA A 103 3.26 0.64 -0.08
N ASN A 104 3.81 1.11 -1.20
CA ASN A 104 3.09 1.24 -2.45
C ASN A 104 3.82 0.44 -3.54
N PHE A 105 3.11 -0.40 -4.26
CA PHE A 105 3.66 -1.29 -5.26
C PHE A 105 3.17 -0.94 -6.66
N GLU A 106 3.99 -1.23 -7.65
CA GLU A 106 3.63 -1.04 -9.06
C GLU A 106 2.39 -1.88 -9.41
N PHE A 107 1.32 -1.20 -9.83
CA PHE A 107 -0.02 -1.79 -9.93
C PHE A 107 -0.15 -2.87 -11.01
N LEU A 108 0.56 -2.75 -12.15
CA LEU A 108 0.53 -3.75 -13.22
C LEU A 108 1.20 -5.05 -12.77
N ASN A 109 2.34 -4.94 -12.09
CA ASN A 109 3.04 -6.10 -11.53
C ASN A 109 2.17 -6.81 -10.49
N ASN A 110 1.58 -6.05 -9.57
CA ASN A 110 0.72 -6.59 -8.53
C ASN A 110 -0.51 -7.30 -9.11
N ARG A 111 -1.19 -6.67 -10.08
CA ARG A 111 -2.34 -7.26 -10.79
C ARG A 111 -1.96 -8.55 -11.51
N ARG A 112 -0.84 -8.53 -12.26
CA ARG A 112 -0.34 -9.73 -12.98
C ARG A 112 -0.02 -10.85 -11.99
N THR A 113 0.70 -10.55 -10.92
CA THR A 113 1.06 -11.53 -9.88
C THR A 113 -0.17 -12.19 -9.28
N SER A 114 -1.15 -11.38 -8.87
CA SER A 114 -2.43 -11.87 -8.34
C SER A 114 -3.18 -12.78 -9.33
N GLN A 115 -3.18 -12.43 -10.62
CA GLN A 115 -3.83 -13.23 -11.68
C GLN A 115 -3.11 -14.54 -11.92
N VAL A 116 -1.78 -14.53 -12.06
CA VAL A 116 -0.97 -15.74 -12.34
C VAL A 116 -1.09 -16.73 -11.17
N LEU A 117 -1.03 -16.25 -9.94
CA LEU A 117 -1.17 -17.06 -8.74
C LEU A 117 -2.63 -17.44 -8.43
N LYS A 118 -3.60 -16.87 -9.15
CA LYS A 118 -5.05 -16.99 -8.86
C LYS A 118 -5.37 -16.64 -7.42
N LEU A 119 -4.68 -15.63 -6.89
CA LEU A 119 -4.74 -15.21 -5.50
C LEU A 119 -5.21 -13.76 -5.42
N ARG A 120 -6.52 -13.59 -5.21
CA ARG A 120 -7.15 -12.28 -5.00
C ARG A 120 -7.29 -12.05 -3.50
N THR A 121 -6.63 -11.01 -3.02
CA THR A 121 -6.73 -10.53 -1.64
C THR A 121 -7.21 -9.10 -1.61
N GLU A 122 -7.71 -8.63 -0.48
CA GLU A 122 -8.09 -7.24 -0.25
C GLU A 122 -6.94 -6.27 -0.57
N ALA A 123 -5.70 -6.67 -0.26
CA ALA A 123 -4.50 -5.91 -0.60
C ALA A 123 -4.26 -5.85 -2.11
N SER A 124 -4.26 -7.03 -2.79
CA SER A 124 -3.99 -7.09 -4.23
C SER A 124 -5.04 -6.38 -5.07
N GLU A 125 -6.29 -6.32 -4.61
CA GLU A 125 -7.35 -5.56 -5.29
C GLU A 125 -7.12 -4.05 -5.23
N ARG A 126 -6.59 -3.55 -4.11
CA ARG A 126 -6.27 -2.12 -3.94
C ARG A 126 -5.00 -1.75 -4.70
N PHE A 127 -3.91 -2.47 -4.46
CA PHE A 127 -2.65 -2.21 -5.18
C PHE A 127 -2.82 -2.36 -6.70
N GLY A 128 -3.60 -3.33 -7.17
CA GLY A 128 -3.89 -3.50 -8.59
C GLY A 128 -4.70 -2.37 -9.25
N LYS A 129 -5.19 -1.40 -8.46
CA LYS A 129 -5.95 -0.22 -8.93
C LYS A 129 -5.15 1.09 -8.86
N GLN A 130 -3.87 1.03 -8.55
CA GLN A 130 -2.99 2.21 -8.44
C GLN A 130 -3.44 3.17 -7.32
N ILE A 131 -3.26 2.76 -6.08
CA ILE A 131 -3.51 3.63 -4.92
C ILE A 131 -2.49 4.76 -4.84
N ASP A 132 -2.84 5.84 -4.12
CA ASP A 132 -1.97 7.01 -3.99
C ASP A 132 -0.80 6.72 -3.03
N PRO A 133 0.47 6.85 -3.46
CA PRO A 133 1.62 6.63 -2.60
C PRO A 133 1.74 7.65 -1.46
N GLU A 134 1.20 8.87 -1.62
CA GLU A 134 1.26 9.91 -0.58
C GLU A 134 0.44 9.55 0.67
N GLY A 135 -0.58 8.69 0.54
CA GLY A 135 -1.37 8.18 1.66
C GLY A 135 -0.65 7.15 2.55
N THR A 136 0.47 6.60 2.09
CA THR A 136 1.19 5.49 2.74
C THR A 136 1.65 5.84 4.16
N LEU A 137 2.29 7.00 4.34
CA LEU A 137 2.78 7.44 5.65
C LEU A 137 1.63 7.71 6.63
N GLN A 138 0.55 8.31 6.16
CA GLN A 138 -0.62 8.57 7.00
C GLN A 138 -1.23 7.27 7.53
N ALA A 139 -1.35 6.26 6.68
CA ALA A 139 -1.85 4.96 7.08
C ALA A 139 -0.92 4.24 8.07
N ALA A 140 0.40 4.31 7.87
CA ALA A 140 1.38 3.78 8.81
C ALA A 140 1.23 4.41 10.20
N LEU A 141 1.16 5.75 10.27
CA LEU A 141 0.98 6.47 11.53
C LEU A 141 -0.36 6.14 12.19
N ARG A 142 -1.44 6.04 11.41
CA ARG A 142 -2.76 5.67 11.93
C ARG A 142 -2.75 4.28 12.55
N ALA A 143 -2.16 3.30 11.87
CA ALA A 143 -2.04 1.94 12.40
C ALA A 143 -1.15 1.89 13.65
N ALA A 144 0.00 2.57 13.63
CA ALA A 144 0.89 2.63 14.78
C ALA A 144 0.20 3.20 16.03
N LEU A 145 -0.58 4.29 15.88
CA LEU A 145 -1.37 4.86 16.98
C LEU A 145 -2.40 3.88 17.52
N LEU A 146 -3.13 3.18 16.65
CA LEU A 146 -4.10 2.17 17.08
C LEU A 146 -3.43 0.98 17.77
N MET A 147 -2.24 0.57 17.32
CA MET A 147 -1.48 -0.49 17.96
C MET A 147 -1.00 -0.09 19.36
N VAL A 148 -0.60 1.16 19.56
CA VAL A 148 -0.27 1.70 20.89
C VAL A 148 -1.52 1.72 21.79
N GLU A 149 -2.65 2.20 21.28
CA GLU A 149 -3.90 2.37 22.04
C GLU A 149 -4.53 1.01 22.42
N HIS A 150 -4.57 0.06 21.49
CA HIS A 150 -5.30 -1.21 21.65
C HIS A 150 -4.39 -2.44 21.84
N GLY A 151 -3.12 -2.32 21.50
CA GLY A 151 -2.11 -3.38 21.67
C GLY A 151 -1.26 -3.21 22.92
N SER A 152 -1.44 -2.11 23.70
CA SER A 152 -0.59 -1.78 24.84
C SER A 152 0.90 -1.73 24.51
N GLY A 153 1.23 -1.45 23.26
CA GLY A 153 2.59 -1.38 22.76
C GLY A 153 3.23 -0.01 22.95
N THR A 154 4.49 0.09 22.63
CA THR A 154 5.26 1.33 22.53
C THR A 154 5.78 1.47 21.12
N LEU A 155 5.76 2.70 20.60
CA LEU A 155 6.32 2.98 19.29
C LEU A 155 7.81 3.30 19.43
N GLU A 156 8.64 2.53 18.73
CA GLU A 156 10.07 2.83 18.62
C GLU A 156 10.30 4.06 17.73
N LYS A 157 11.41 4.77 18.01
CA LYS A 157 11.78 5.99 17.26
C LYS A 157 12.38 5.70 15.88
N ILE A 158 12.61 4.42 15.56
CA ILE A 158 13.26 3.99 14.33
C ILE A 158 12.17 3.71 13.29
N ALA A 159 12.11 4.54 12.26
CA ALA A 159 11.33 4.29 11.06
C ALA A 159 12.23 4.43 9.84
N GLY A 160 12.13 3.49 8.90
CA GLY A 160 12.76 3.61 7.59
C GLY A 160 11.71 4.08 6.59
N ASP A 161 11.95 5.18 5.90
CA ASP A 161 11.14 5.62 4.78
C ASP A 161 12.01 5.69 3.53
N LEU A 162 11.60 5.00 2.48
CA LEU A 162 12.29 4.97 1.20
C LEU A 162 11.31 5.29 0.08
N TYR A 163 11.30 6.55 -0.34
CA TYR A 163 10.46 7.05 -1.43
C TYR A 163 11.33 7.61 -2.57
N PRO A 164 11.96 6.73 -3.39
CA PRO A 164 13.00 7.14 -4.35
C PRO A 164 12.46 7.94 -5.55
N ARG A 165 11.16 7.87 -5.82
CA ARG A 165 10.50 8.56 -6.93
C ARG A 165 9.20 9.17 -6.45
N PRO A 166 9.24 10.35 -5.80
CA PRO A 166 8.04 11.06 -5.41
C PRO A 166 7.13 11.31 -6.61
N LYS A 167 5.81 11.21 -6.39
CA LYS A 167 4.81 11.49 -7.40
C LYS A 167 4.90 12.97 -7.80
N GLU A 168 5.01 13.24 -9.09
CA GLU A 168 4.95 14.61 -9.59
C GLU A 168 3.50 15.12 -9.54
N ASN A 169 3.34 16.38 -9.15
CA ASN A 169 2.05 17.04 -9.16
C ASN A 169 1.55 17.20 -10.60
N VAL A 170 0.39 16.64 -10.89
CA VAL A 170 -0.23 16.78 -12.20
C VAL A 170 -0.89 18.14 -12.32
N SER A 171 -0.53 18.88 -13.36
CA SER A 171 -1.16 20.16 -13.71
C SER A 171 -1.73 20.08 -15.11
N LEU A 172 -2.96 20.57 -15.29
CA LEU A 172 -3.69 20.55 -16.54
C LEU A 172 -4.13 21.97 -16.92
N GLU A 173 -4.24 22.23 -18.22
CA GLU A 173 -4.89 23.43 -18.75
C GLU A 173 -6.26 23.04 -19.32
N LEU A 174 -7.30 23.72 -18.90
CA LEU A 174 -8.68 23.50 -19.34
C LEU A 174 -9.24 24.77 -19.97
N ASP A 175 -9.59 24.66 -21.24
CA ASP A 175 -10.41 25.67 -21.92
C ASP A 175 -11.90 25.42 -21.59
N PRO A 176 -12.62 26.38 -20.99
CA PRO A 176 -14.05 26.24 -20.70
C PRO A 176 -14.89 25.86 -21.93
N SER A 177 -14.52 26.32 -23.13
CA SER A 177 -15.22 25.94 -24.36
C SER A 177 -15.17 24.46 -24.70
N TYR A 178 -14.12 23.76 -24.22
CA TYR A 178 -14.02 22.30 -24.32
C TYR A 178 -15.10 21.61 -23.47
N VAL A 179 -15.37 22.14 -22.27
CA VAL A 179 -16.41 21.63 -21.37
C VAL A 179 -17.78 21.80 -22.02
N ASP A 180 -18.08 22.99 -22.57
CA ASP A 180 -19.34 23.25 -23.26
C ASP A 180 -19.57 22.27 -24.43
N ARG A 181 -18.52 22.03 -25.21
CA ARG A 181 -18.59 21.12 -26.35
C ARG A 181 -18.78 19.65 -25.92
N LEU A 182 -18.12 19.24 -24.81
CA LEU A 182 -18.19 17.86 -24.32
C LEU A 182 -19.53 17.55 -23.67
N LEU A 183 -20.06 18.48 -22.87
CA LEU A 183 -21.29 18.29 -22.11
C LEU A 183 -22.54 18.73 -22.87
N GLY A 184 -22.42 19.50 -23.94
CA GLY A 184 -23.53 20.04 -24.71
C GLY A 184 -24.33 21.15 -24.02
N ILE A 185 -23.84 21.70 -22.93
CA ILE A 185 -24.40 22.82 -22.17
C ILE A 185 -23.33 23.87 -21.90
N LYS A 186 -23.76 25.12 -21.75
CA LYS A 186 -22.85 26.22 -21.40
C LYS A 186 -22.68 26.33 -19.91
N ILE A 187 -21.42 26.24 -19.45
CA ILE A 187 -21.04 26.40 -18.05
C ILE A 187 -19.96 27.51 -17.99
N SER A 188 -20.16 28.50 -17.13
CA SER A 188 -19.16 29.56 -16.99
C SER A 188 -17.84 29.06 -16.37
N ALA A 189 -16.74 29.72 -16.69
CA ALA A 189 -15.43 29.42 -16.10
C ALA A 189 -15.45 29.48 -14.57
N ASP A 190 -16.22 30.42 -14.00
CA ASP A 190 -16.38 30.55 -12.55
C ASP A 190 -17.10 29.34 -11.96
N GLN A 191 -18.18 28.87 -12.57
CA GLN A 191 -18.89 27.66 -12.14
C GLN A 191 -18.02 26.40 -12.24
N ILE A 192 -17.26 26.25 -13.34
CA ILE A 192 -16.28 25.16 -13.49
C ILE A 192 -15.25 25.22 -12.36
N SER A 193 -14.73 26.43 -12.09
CA SER A 193 -13.75 26.64 -11.03
C SER A 193 -14.29 26.30 -9.63
N GLU A 194 -15.53 26.68 -9.32
CA GLU A 194 -16.20 26.36 -8.05
C GLU A 194 -16.40 24.84 -7.88
N ILE A 195 -16.87 24.16 -8.93
CA ILE A 195 -17.06 22.71 -8.91
C ILE A 195 -15.70 22.00 -8.65
N LEU A 196 -14.66 22.39 -9.40
CA LEU A 196 -13.35 21.78 -9.23
C LEU A 196 -12.75 22.05 -7.86
N LYS A 197 -12.91 23.27 -7.31
CA LYS A 197 -12.45 23.60 -5.96
C LYS A 197 -13.19 22.81 -4.89
N SER A 198 -14.47 22.52 -5.07
CA SER A 198 -15.23 21.66 -4.14
C SER A 198 -14.74 20.21 -4.11
N LEU A 199 -14.02 19.80 -5.16
CA LEU A 199 -13.33 18.51 -5.28
C LEU A 199 -11.82 18.60 -4.96
N GLU A 200 -11.42 19.65 -4.24
CA GLU A 200 -10.05 19.88 -3.75
C GLU A 200 -9.00 20.22 -4.85
N PHE A 201 -9.41 20.39 -6.10
CA PHE A 201 -8.51 20.88 -7.13
C PHE A 201 -8.10 22.34 -6.87
N LYS A 202 -6.83 22.67 -7.07
CA LYS A 202 -6.39 24.07 -7.07
C LYS A 202 -6.56 24.65 -8.47
N VAL A 203 -7.42 25.67 -8.60
CA VAL A 203 -7.78 26.28 -9.88
C VAL A 203 -7.37 27.74 -9.91
N SER A 204 -6.70 28.15 -11.00
CA SER A 204 -6.32 29.55 -11.29
C SER A 204 -6.51 29.88 -12.77
N GLY A 205 -6.46 31.17 -13.12
CA GLY A 205 -6.71 31.63 -14.50
C GLY A 205 -8.18 32.00 -14.71
N LYS A 206 -8.48 32.61 -15.89
CA LYS A 206 -9.84 33.04 -16.26
C LYS A 206 -10.28 32.51 -17.63
N ASN A 207 -9.47 32.71 -18.68
CA ASN A 207 -9.80 32.23 -20.02
C ASN A 207 -9.42 30.76 -20.23
N ILE A 208 -8.25 30.40 -19.72
CA ILE A 208 -7.78 29.03 -19.62
C ILE A 208 -7.57 28.76 -18.14
N LEU A 209 -8.22 27.73 -17.62
CA LEU A 209 -8.08 27.35 -16.23
C LEU A 209 -6.85 26.46 -16.08
N LYS A 210 -5.93 26.85 -15.18
CA LYS A 210 -4.82 26.01 -14.75
C LYS A 210 -5.26 25.25 -13.52
N ILE A 211 -5.23 23.94 -13.61
CA ILE A 211 -5.80 23.02 -12.61
C ILE A 211 -4.66 22.16 -12.09
N ALA A 212 -4.35 22.28 -10.81
CA ALA A 212 -3.50 21.30 -10.13
C ALA A 212 -4.38 20.22 -9.50
N VAL A 213 -4.08 18.97 -9.82
CA VAL A 213 -4.79 17.81 -9.31
C VAL A 213 -4.32 17.55 -7.87
N PRO A 214 -5.23 17.25 -6.93
CA PRO A 214 -4.88 16.95 -5.54
C PRO A 214 -4.06 15.67 -5.40
#